data_5540401d39d76b768d9b9ddb949c0046
#
_entry.id   5540401d39d76b768d9b9ddb949c0046
#
_cell.length_a   1.000
_cell.length_b   1.000
_cell.length_c   1.000
_cell.angle_alpha   90.00
_cell.angle_beta   90.00
_cell.angle_gamma   90.00
#
_symmetry.space_group_name_H-M   'P 1'
#
loop_
_entity.id
_entity.type
_entity.pdbx_description
1 polymer ?
#
loop_
_entity_poly.entity_id
_entity_poly.type
_entity_poly.pdbx_seq_one_letter_code
_entity_poly.pdbx_strand_id
1 'polypeptide(L)'
;KNKISKNWVNKQRRDTYVRQSKVDGYRARSAYKLKEIDEKFKIFKGGMSVVDIGAAPGSWSQYVAKVVKSGKIISIDLKEMENIENTLQIQGDFTLVDTQDRIKEYLKKKPDVVMSDMAVNTTGIKNIDSIQTGELCKEAMVFSKDVISEKGFFISKIFMGSTFNEIVALGKKIFKEVKV
;
A
#
# COMPACT_ATOMS: atom_id res chain seq x y z
N LYS A 1 28.78 -8.42 2.00
CA LYS A 1 28.21 -8.27 0.64
C LYS A 1 27.15 -9.36 0.46
N ASN A 2 25.87 -9.00 0.55
CA ASN A 2 24.76 -9.92 0.30
C ASN A 2 24.84 -10.36 -1.18
N LYS A 3 25.18 -11.63 -1.40
CA LYS A 3 25.10 -12.26 -2.72
C LYS A 3 23.62 -12.42 -3.06
N ILE A 4 23.05 -11.45 -3.75
CA ILE A 4 21.76 -11.65 -4.43
C ILE A 4 21.96 -12.84 -5.40
N SER A 5 21.18 -13.90 -5.23
CA SER A 5 21.37 -15.10 -6.03
C SER A 5 21.17 -14.78 -7.51
N LYS A 6 22.06 -15.29 -8.37
CA LYS A 6 21.93 -15.14 -9.84
C LYS A 6 20.55 -15.59 -10.34
N ASN A 7 19.94 -16.58 -9.68
CA ASN A 7 18.60 -17.07 -9.98
C ASN A 7 17.52 -16.02 -9.71
N TRP A 8 17.62 -15.23 -8.64
CA TRP A 8 16.70 -14.15 -8.34
C TRP A 8 16.79 -13.04 -9.40
N VAL A 9 18.00 -12.61 -9.76
CA VAL A 9 18.22 -11.62 -10.81
C VAL A 9 17.66 -12.08 -12.16
N ASN A 10 17.90 -13.35 -12.51
CA ASN A 10 17.39 -13.92 -13.76
C ASN A 10 15.85 -14.05 -13.75
N LYS A 11 15.25 -14.40 -12.62
CA LYS A 11 13.79 -14.45 -12.45
C LYS A 11 13.17 -13.06 -12.62
N GLN A 12 13.77 -12.04 -12.00
CA GLN A 12 13.35 -10.64 -12.14
C GLN A 12 13.44 -10.14 -13.60
N ARG A 13 14.53 -10.49 -14.31
CA ARG A 13 14.70 -10.09 -15.72
C ARG A 13 13.70 -10.76 -16.67
N ARG A 14 13.18 -11.94 -16.32
CA ARG A 14 12.15 -12.67 -17.08
C ARG A 14 10.73 -12.27 -16.72
N ASP A 15 10.54 -11.56 -15.64
CA ASP A 15 9.22 -11.11 -15.20
C ASP A 15 8.70 -10.03 -16.16
N THR A 16 7.63 -10.36 -16.86
CA THR A 16 7.00 -9.47 -17.85
C THR A 16 6.52 -8.17 -17.22
N TYR A 17 6.03 -8.21 -15.99
CA TYR A 17 5.59 -7.00 -15.26
C TYR A 17 6.75 -6.08 -14.89
N VAL A 18 7.95 -6.62 -14.61
CA VAL A 18 9.14 -5.79 -14.37
C VAL A 18 9.56 -5.05 -15.63
N ARG A 19 9.46 -5.69 -16.80
CA ARG A 19 9.74 -5.01 -18.08
C ARG A 19 8.68 -3.98 -18.38
N GLN A 20 7.41 -4.36 -18.25
CA GLN A 20 6.28 -3.48 -18.53
C GLN A 20 6.29 -2.26 -17.61
N SER A 21 6.63 -2.42 -16.31
CA SER A 21 6.70 -1.28 -15.39
C SER A 21 7.70 -0.22 -15.84
N LYS A 22 8.82 -0.63 -16.43
CA LYS A 22 9.80 0.33 -16.98
C LYS A 22 9.26 1.06 -18.22
N VAL A 23 8.53 0.36 -19.09
CA VAL A 23 7.89 0.96 -20.28
C VAL A 23 6.80 1.94 -19.87
N ASP A 24 5.98 1.57 -18.89
CA ASP A 24 4.84 2.39 -18.42
C ASP A 24 5.27 3.49 -17.42
N GLY A 25 6.57 3.53 -17.05
CA GLY A 25 7.13 4.52 -16.13
C GLY A 25 6.77 4.28 -14.65
N TYR A 26 6.36 3.06 -14.28
CA TYR A 26 6.14 2.72 -12.88
C TYR A 26 7.45 2.33 -12.18
N ARG A 27 7.60 2.78 -10.94
CA ARG A 27 8.79 2.52 -10.10
C ARG A 27 8.91 1.06 -9.68
N ALA A 28 7.80 0.33 -9.62
CA ALA A 28 7.77 -1.09 -9.31
C ALA A 28 6.60 -1.80 -9.99
N ARG A 29 6.75 -3.11 -10.20
CA ARG A 29 5.71 -3.97 -10.78
C ARG A 29 4.45 -4.10 -9.91
N SER A 30 4.53 -3.74 -8.63
CA SER A 30 3.37 -3.79 -7.71
C SER A 30 2.21 -2.92 -8.15
N ALA A 31 2.45 -1.89 -9.00
CA ALA A 31 1.39 -1.10 -9.62
C ALA A 31 0.36 -1.95 -10.37
N TYR A 32 0.80 -3.02 -11.05
CA TYR A 32 -0.12 -3.89 -11.80
C TYR A 32 -1.02 -4.70 -10.90
N LYS A 33 -0.55 -5.08 -9.71
CA LYS A 33 -1.39 -5.76 -8.73
C LYS A 33 -2.53 -4.86 -8.25
N LEU A 34 -2.23 -3.60 -7.98
CA LEU A 34 -3.26 -2.61 -7.63
C LEU A 34 -4.21 -2.36 -8.80
N LYS A 35 -3.68 -2.28 -10.03
CA LYS A 35 -4.48 -2.15 -11.24
C LYS A 35 -5.45 -3.31 -11.43
N GLU A 36 -5.01 -4.57 -11.26
CA GLU A 36 -5.86 -5.75 -11.32
C GLU A 36 -7.00 -5.70 -10.29
N ILE A 37 -6.68 -5.27 -9.05
CA ILE A 37 -7.68 -5.10 -7.99
C ILE A 37 -8.69 -4.02 -8.38
N ASP A 38 -8.21 -2.89 -8.87
CA ASP A 38 -9.08 -1.79 -9.31
C ASP A 38 -9.98 -2.19 -10.49
N GLU A 39 -9.43 -2.86 -11.49
CA GLU A 39 -10.19 -3.36 -12.65
C GLU A 39 -11.30 -4.34 -12.23
N LYS A 40 -11.02 -5.18 -11.23
CA LYS A 40 -11.98 -6.16 -10.70
C LYS A 40 -13.08 -5.52 -9.85
N PHE A 41 -12.74 -4.59 -8.99
CA PHE A 41 -13.64 -4.06 -7.98
C PHE A 41 -14.11 -2.63 -8.24
N LYS A 42 -13.55 -1.94 -9.27
CA LYS A 42 -13.90 -0.56 -9.67
C LYS A 42 -13.82 0.43 -8.51
N ILE A 43 -12.68 0.42 -7.81
CA ILE A 43 -12.47 1.13 -6.55
C ILE A 43 -12.21 2.61 -6.78
N PHE A 44 -11.19 2.93 -7.64
CA PHE A 44 -10.75 4.30 -7.81
C PHE A 44 -11.59 5.07 -8.82
N LYS A 45 -11.91 6.33 -8.47
CA LYS A 45 -12.65 7.27 -9.33
C LYS A 45 -12.00 8.65 -9.27
N GLY A 46 -12.25 9.46 -10.28
CA GLY A 46 -11.77 10.83 -10.31
C GLY A 46 -12.21 11.63 -9.08
N GLY A 47 -11.32 12.44 -8.52
CA GLY A 47 -11.58 13.31 -7.38
C GLY A 47 -11.52 12.64 -6.00
N MET A 48 -11.25 11.34 -5.91
CA MET A 48 -11.12 10.63 -4.64
C MET A 48 -9.92 11.10 -3.81
N SER A 49 -10.05 11.00 -2.50
CA SER A 49 -8.97 11.18 -1.53
C SER A 49 -8.43 9.83 -1.09
N VAL A 50 -7.11 9.64 -1.19
CA VAL A 50 -6.45 8.36 -0.95
C VAL A 50 -5.27 8.53 -0.02
N VAL A 51 -5.10 7.59 0.90
CA VAL A 51 -3.91 7.46 1.75
C VAL A 51 -3.16 6.19 1.37
N ASP A 52 -1.87 6.31 1.06
CA ASP A 52 -0.96 5.21 0.70
C ASP A 52 0.10 5.04 1.79
N ILE A 53 -0.02 3.96 2.57
CA ILE A 53 0.83 3.66 3.71
C ILE A 53 1.89 2.63 3.31
N GLY A 54 3.17 2.95 3.54
CA GLY A 54 4.29 2.15 3.06
C GLY A 54 4.48 2.32 1.55
N ALA A 55 4.40 3.57 1.09
CA ALA A 55 4.27 3.90 -0.33
C ALA A 55 5.53 3.68 -1.17
N ALA A 56 6.74 3.72 -0.58
CA ALA A 56 7.99 3.62 -1.33
C ALA A 56 8.10 2.29 -2.12
N PRO A 57 8.53 2.35 -3.36
CA PRO A 57 9.08 3.46 -4.13
C PRO A 57 8.03 4.41 -4.76
N GLY A 58 6.73 4.20 -4.53
CA GLY A 58 5.65 5.07 -4.98
C GLY A 58 4.82 4.54 -6.15
N SER A 59 4.95 3.27 -6.51
CA SER A 59 4.26 2.70 -7.68
C SER A 59 2.73 2.65 -7.52
N TRP A 60 2.21 2.41 -6.32
CA TRP A 60 0.78 2.46 -6.04
C TRP A 60 0.26 3.90 -6.13
N SER A 61 0.96 4.84 -5.52
CA SER A 61 0.63 6.26 -5.62
C SER A 61 0.68 6.77 -7.06
N GLN A 62 1.65 6.33 -7.87
CA GLN A 62 1.71 6.67 -9.30
C GLN A 62 0.48 6.17 -10.07
N TYR A 63 0.04 4.92 -9.82
CA TYR A 63 -1.15 4.38 -10.44
C TYR A 63 -2.39 5.18 -10.06
N VAL A 64 -2.56 5.41 -8.76
CA VAL A 64 -3.72 6.14 -8.23
C VAL A 64 -3.76 7.57 -8.76
N ALA A 65 -2.63 8.28 -8.83
CA ALA A 65 -2.55 9.64 -9.36
C ALA A 65 -3.08 9.73 -10.80
N LYS A 66 -2.79 8.73 -11.63
CA LYS A 66 -3.31 8.66 -13.01
C LYS A 66 -4.84 8.49 -13.07
N VAL A 67 -5.41 7.75 -12.10
CA VAL A 67 -6.86 7.45 -12.08
C VAL A 67 -7.67 8.54 -11.41
N VAL A 68 -7.25 9.00 -10.22
CA VAL A 68 -8.04 9.97 -9.45
C VAL A 68 -7.87 11.42 -9.95
N LYS A 69 -6.83 11.69 -10.73
CA LYS A 69 -6.56 13.00 -11.37
C LYS A 69 -6.58 14.17 -10.38
N SER A 70 -7.73 14.86 -10.26
CA SER A 70 -7.94 15.98 -9.34
C SER A 70 -8.10 15.58 -7.88
N GLY A 71 -8.04 14.30 -7.56
CA GLY A 71 -8.10 13.78 -6.19
C GLY A 71 -6.86 14.16 -5.38
N LYS A 72 -6.91 13.87 -4.08
CA LYS A 72 -5.79 14.10 -3.15
C LYS A 72 -5.19 12.77 -2.76
N ILE A 73 -3.86 12.68 -2.82
CA ILE A 73 -3.12 11.50 -2.39
C ILE A 73 -2.16 11.93 -1.29
N ILE A 74 -2.17 11.20 -0.18
CA ILE A 74 -1.17 11.31 0.89
C ILE A 74 -0.40 10.00 0.91
N SER A 75 0.89 10.07 0.65
CA SER A 75 1.79 8.92 0.66
C SER A 75 2.74 9.02 1.83
N ILE A 76 2.91 7.94 2.58
CA ILE A 76 3.81 7.89 3.71
C ILE A 76 4.73 6.68 3.65
N ASP A 77 6.01 6.89 3.93
CA ASP A 77 7.01 5.83 4.05
C ASP A 77 8.17 6.28 4.96
N LEU A 78 8.90 5.32 5.50
CA LEU A 78 10.18 5.54 6.18
C LEU A 78 11.24 6.10 5.26
N LYS A 79 11.18 5.69 3.98
CA LYS A 79 12.12 6.07 2.93
C LYS A 79 11.65 7.32 2.22
N GLU A 80 12.60 8.17 1.91
CA GLU A 80 12.36 9.27 0.97
C GLU A 80 11.97 8.71 -0.41
N MET A 81 11.05 9.38 -1.08
CA MET A 81 10.60 9.05 -2.43
C MET A 81 10.77 10.25 -3.34
N GLU A 82 11.09 9.99 -4.60
CA GLU A 82 11.00 11.01 -5.63
C GLU A 82 9.57 11.58 -5.71
N ASN A 83 9.46 12.83 -6.13
CA ASN A 83 8.17 13.50 -6.20
C ASN A 83 7.19 12.79 -7.16
N ILE A 84 5.95 12.68 -6.73
CA ILE A 84 4.82 12.21 -7.53
C ILE A 84 3.82 13.36 -7.63
N GLU A 85 3.45 13.71 -8.85
CA GLU A 85 2.50 14.79 -9.09
C GLU A 85 1.18 14.57 -8.34
N ASN A 86 0.61 15.66 -7.82
CA ASN A 86 -0.64 15.67 -7.04
C ASN A 86 -0.63 14.80 -5.76
N THR A 87 0.56 14.50 -5.24
CA THR A 87 0.74 13.67 -4.05
C THR A 87 1.49 14.44 -2.97
N LEU A 88 0.90 14.51 -1.78
CA LEU A 88 1.60 14.96 -0.57
C LEU A 88 2.40 13.77 -0.02
N GLN A 89 3.71 13.91 0.02
CA GLN A 89 4.60 12.88 0.53
C GLN A 89 5.06 13.22 1.94
N ILE A 90 4.91 12.27 2.85
CA ILE A 90 5.32 12.37 4.24
C ILE A 90 6.40 11.31 4.48
N GLN A 91 7.60 11.74 4.86
CA GLN A 91 8.60 10.81 5.37
C GLN A 91 8.37 10.62 6.87
N GLY A 92 8.23 9.38 7.31
CA GLY A 92 8.02 9.05 8.70
C GLY A 92 7.66 7.59 8.93
N ASP A 93 7.72 7.19 10.19
CA ASP A 93 7.29 5.87 10.64
C ASP A 93 5.78 5.90 10.92
N PHE A 94 5.01 5.17 10.13
CA PHE A 94 3.57 5.09 10.29
C PHE A 94 3.14 4.49 11.64
N THR A 95 3.98 3.66 12.26
CA THR A 95 3.67 3.04 13.56
C THR A 95 3.68 4.04 14.72
N LEU A 96 4.22 5.24 14.50
CA LEU A 96 4.24 6.31 15.51
C LEU A 96 2.94 7.13 15.47
N VAL A 97 2.36 7.37 16.63
CA VAL A 97 1.13 8.17 16.80
C VAL A 97 1.27 9.56 16.18
N ASP A 98 2.40 10.23 16.41
CA ASP A 98 2.66 11.56 15.84
C ASP A 98 2.59 11.58 14.31
N THR A 99 3.05 10.50 13.68
CA THR A 99 2.99 10.35 12.23
C THR A 99 1.55 10.15 11.75
N GLN A 100 0.78 9.32 12.44
CA GLN A 100 -0.65 9.13 12.15
C GLN A 100 -1.44 10.43 12.35
N ASP A 101 -1.14 11.19 13.38
CA ASP A 101 -1.80 12.48 13.65
C ASP A 101 -1.45 13.50 12.56
N ARG A 102 -0.21 13.56 12.10
CA ARG A 102 0.16 14.40 10.93
C ARG A 102 -0.66 14.03 9.68
N ILE A 103 -0.88 12.74 9.41
CA ILE A 103 -1.73 12.33 8.28
C ILE A 103 -3.15 12.87 8.48
N LYS A 104 -3.73 12.72 9.70
CA LYS A 104 -5.08 13.21 10.02
C LYS A 104 -5.21 14.72 9.85
N GLU A 105 -4.20 15.50 10.23
CA GLU A 105 -4.16 16.95 10.05
C GLU A 105 -4.20 17.36 8.57
N TYR A 106 -3.52 16.63 7.69
CA TYR A 106 -3.55 16.87 6.24
C TYR A 106 -4.87 16.43 5.59
N LEU A 107 -5.61 15.52 6.22
CA LEU A 107 -6.91 15.05 5.74
C LEU A 107 -7.99 16.11 6.03
N LYS A 108 -8.31 16.93 5.03
CA LYS A 108 -9.42 17.91 5.13
C LYS A 108 -10.81 17.26 5.13
N LYS A 109 -10.89 16.02 4.66
CA LYS A 109 -12.08 15.17 4.64
C LYS A 109 -11.65 13.71 4.84
N LYS A 110 -12.59 12.87 5.25
CA LYS A 110 -12.36 11.43 5.35
C LYS A 110 -11.92 10.86 3.99
N PRO A 111 -10.83 10.09 3.91
CA PRO A 111 -10.37 9.50 2.66
C PRO A 111 -11.37 8.47 2.14
N ASP A 112 -11.46 8.37 0.83
CA ASP A 112 -12.29 7.38 0.14
C ASP A 112 -11.59 6.02 0.10
N VAL A 113 -10.27 6.02 0.09
CA VAL A 113 -9.45 4.79 0.10
C VAL A 113 -8.26 4.96 1.02
N VAL A 114 -8.00 3.94 1.83
CA VAL A 114 -6.74 3.74 2.54
C VAL A 114 -6.13 2.46 2.01
N MET A 115 -4.89 2.53 1.57
CA MET A 115 -4.15 1.38 1.06
C MET A 115 -2.82 1.22 1.77
N SER A 116 -2.35 -0.03 1.88
CA SER A 116 -1.10 -0.37 2.57
C SER A 116 -0.34 -1.46 1.83
N ASP A 117 0.86 -1.12 1.38
CA ASP A 117 1.85 -2.06 0.84
C ASP A 117 3.06 -2.19 1.77
N MET A 118 2.85 -1.93 3.08
CA MET A 118 3.91 -2.06 4.07
C MET A 118 4.45 -3.48 4.12
N ALA A 119 5.76 -3.59 4.09
CA ALA A 119 6.47 -4.82 4.37
C ALA A 119 7.72 -4.51 5.18
N VAL A 120 8.04 -5.36 6.12
CA VAL A 120 9.33 -5.30 6.82
C VAL A 120 10.47 -5.61 5.86
N ASN A 121 11.67 -5.15 6.20
CA ASN A 121 12.87 -5.65 5.55
C ASN A 121 12.93 -7.16 5.80
N THR A 122 12.78 -7.94 4.74
CA THR A 122 12.68 -9.39 4.86
C THR A 122 13.96 -9.99 5.46
N THR A 123 13.80 -10.75 6.53
CA THR A 123 14.89 -11.50 7.17
C THR A 123 15.27 -12.74 6.35
N GLY A 124 14.40 -13.15 5.43
CA GLY A 124 14.46 -14.40 4.69
C GLY A 124 13.81 -15.57 5.44
N ILE A 125 13.37 -15.36 6.69
CA ILE A 125 12.65 -16.34 7.48
C ILE A 125 11.16 -16.07 7.31
N LYS A 126 10.52 -16.85 6.44
CA LYS A 126 9.14 -16.63 5.99
C LYS A 126 8.14 -16.42 7.12
N ASN A 127 8.26 -17.15 8.21
CA ASN A 127 7.32 -17.05 9.34
C ASN A 127 7.48 -15.71 10.09
N ILE A 128 8.71 -15.28 10.33
CA ILE A 128 8.98 -13.99 10.99
C ILE A 128 8.52 -12.84 10.11
N ASP A 129 8.88 -12.88 8.83
CA ASP A 129 8.49 -11.85 7.86
C ASP A 129 6.95 -11.75 7.72
N SER A 130 6.25 -12.89 7.75
CA SER A 130 4.79 -12.95 7.71
C SER A 130 4.15 -12.34 8.96
N ILE A 131 4.65 -12.64 10.15
CA ILE A 131 4.14 -12.12 11.41
C ILE A 131 4.31 -10.60 11.46
N GLN A 132 5.52 -10.10 11.19
CA GLN A 132 5.81 -8.67 11.25
C GLN A 132 5.02 -7.87 10.21
N THR A 133 4.91 -8.37 8.99
CA THR A 133 4.08 -7.73 7.94
C THR A 133 2.60 -7.78 8.32
N GLY A 134 2.16 -8.85 8.96
CA GLY A 134 0.78 -8.98 9.48
C GLY A 134 0.44 -7.95 10.54
N GLU A 135 1.35 -7.68 11.47
CA GLU A 135 1.16 -6.63 12.50
C GLU A 135 1.03 -5.24 11.86
N LEU A 136 1.89 -4.91 10.89
CA LEU A 136 1.78 -3.65 10.14
C LEU A 136 0.43 -3.52 9.41
N CYS A 137 -0.07 -4.61 8.83
CA CYS A 137 -1.39 -4.64 8.19
C CYS A 137 -2.50 -4.37 9.20
N LYS A 138 -2.46 -4.99 10.38
CA LYS A 138 -3.46 -4.77 11.44
C LYS A 138 -3.47 -3.31 11.89
N GLU A 139 -2.30 -2.71 12.05
CA GLU A 139 -2.16 -1.31 12.44
C GLU A 139 -2.74 -0.36 11.39
N ALA A 140 -2.42 -0.57 10.11
CA ALA A 140 -3.02 0.16 9.01
C ALA A 140 -4.56 0.00 8.95
N MET A 141 -5.05 -1.20 9.26
CA MET A 141 -6.48 -1.51 9.30
C MET A 141 -7.20 -0.76 10.43
N VAL A 142 -6.62 -0.71 11.63
CA VAL A 142 -7.17 0.03 12.78
C VAL A 142 -7.18 1.54 12.48
N PHE A 143 -6.08 2.08 11.97
CA PHE A 143 -6.03 3.47 11.52
C PHE A 143 -7.10 3.77 10.45
N SER A 144 -7.24 2.88 9.47
CA SER A 144 -8.24 3.03 8.43
C SER A 144 -9.66 3.11 8.98
N LYS A 145 -10.01 2.27 9.96
CA LYS A 145 -11.31 2.31 10.64
C LYS A 145 -11.64 3.70 11.19
N ASP A 146 -10.65 4.38 11.74
CA ASP A 146 -10.85 5.67 12.39
C ASP A 146 -11.02 6.82 11.39
N VAL A 147 -10.37 6.73 10.23
CA VAL A 147 -10.29 7.88 9.30
C VAL A 147 -11.14 7.72 8.05
N ILE A 148 -11.42 6.51 7.59
CA ILE A 148 -12.04 6.24 6.29
C ILE A 148 -13.49 6.73 6.20
N SER A 149 -13.93 7.09 5.01
CA SER A 149 -15.34 7.42 4.76
C SER A 149 -16.23 6.18 4.89
N GLU A 150 -17.53 6.37 5.16
CA GLU A 150 -18.48 5.27 5.39
C GLU A 150 -18.55 4.26 4.23
N LYS A 151 -18.38 4.75 2.99
CA LYS A 151 -18.36 3.92 1.78
C LYS A 151 -16.96 3.67 1.24
N GLY A 152 -15.94 3.91 2.08
CA GLY A 152 -14.55 3.82 1.69
C GLY A 152 -14.03 2.39 1.60
N PHE A 153 -12.86 2.25 1.00
CA PHE A 153 -12.17 0.98 0.80
C PHE A 153 -10.85 0.94 1.55
N PHE A 154 -10.57 -0.19 2.18
CA PHE A 154 -9.24 -0.51 2.68
C PHE A 154 -8.63 -1.60 1.80
N ILE A 155 -7.41 -1.38 1.32
CA ILE A 155 -6.66 -2.33 0.49
C ILE A 155 -5.32 -2.59 1.16
N SER A 156 -4.98 -3.85 1.38
CA SER A 156 -3.67 -4.18 1.93
C SER A 156 -3.07 -5.42 1.28
N LYS A 157 -1.75 -5.37 1.10
CA LYS A 157 -0.97 -6.57 0.81
C LYS A 157 -0.64 -7.26 2.12
N ILE A 158 -0.82 -8.58 2.16
CA ILE A 158 -0.41 -9.44 3.25
C ILE A 158 0.35 -10.65 2.72
N PHE A 159 1.23 -11.21 3.54
CA PHE A 159 1.86 -12.49 3.22
C PHE A 159 0.99 -13.64 3.74
N MET A 160 0.85 -14.68 2.94
CA MET A 160 0.23 -15.92 3.41
C MET A 160 1.10 -16.52 4.51
N GLY A 161 0.52 -16.75 5.67
CA GLY A 161 1.21 -17.27 6.85
C GLY A 161 0.32 -17.36 8.07
N SER A 162 0.93 -17.50 9.25
CA SER A 162 0.22 -17.74 10.53
C SER A 162 -0.77 -16.63 10.91
N THR A 163 -0.50 -15.38 10.53
CA THR A 163 -1.36 -14.23 10.86
C THR A 163 -2.50 -13.98 9.87
N PHE A 164 -2.54 -14.70 8.74
CA PHE A 164 -3.52 -14.48 7.68
C PHE A 164 -4.97 -14.54 8.17
N ASN A 165 -5.32 -15.61 8.88
CA ASN A 165 -6.68 -15.81 9.37
C ASN A 165 -7.10 -14.75 10.40
N GLU A 166 -6.17 -14.32 11.26
CA GLU A 166 -6.41 -13.25 12.23
C GLU A 166 -6.69 -11.92 11.54
N ILE A 167 -5.93 -11.58 10.49
CA ILE A 167 -6.11 -10.35 9.70
C ILE A 167 -7.47 -10.36 9.02
N VAL A 168 -7.85 -11.48 8.39
CA VAL A 168 -9.16 -11.62 7.75
C VAL A 168 -10.28 -11.51 8.78
N ALA A 169 -10.14 -12.13 9.96
CA ALA A 169 -11.12 -12.06 11.03
C ALA A 169 -11.27 -10.62 11.58
N LEU A 170 -10.15 -9.89 11.75
CA LEU A 170 -10.18 -8.49 12.13
C LEU A 170 -10.88 -7.64 11.05
N GLY A 171 -10.56 -7.86 9.78
CA GLY A 171 -11.20 -7.18 8.67
C GLY A 171 -12.71 -7.36 8.66
N LYS A 172 -13.20 -8.58 8.90
CA LYS A 172 -14.65 -8.89 8.99
C LYS A 172 -15.34 -8.21 10.18
N LYS A 173 -14.61 -7.87 11.24
CA LYS A 173 -15.14 -7.08 12.37
C LYS A 173 -15.22 -5.60 12.07
N ILE A 174 -14.32 -5.08 11.24
CA ILE A 174 -14.17 -3.65 10.96
C ILE A 174 -14.99 -3.24 9.74
N PHE A 175 -14.94 -4.02 8.67
CA PHE A 175 -15.52 -3.69 7.37
C PHE A 175 -16.74 -4.53 7.06
N LYS A 176 -17.67 -3.94 6.32
CA LYS A 176 -18.91 -4.61 5.90
C LYS A 176 -18.66 -5.83 5.01
N GLU A 177 -17.64 -5.79 4.19
CA GLU A 177 -17.26 -6.85 3.26
C GLU A 177 -15.74 -6.99 3.18
N VAL A 178 -15.26 -8.23 3.14
CA VAL A 178 -13.84 -8.56 2.98
C VAL A 178 -13.68 -9.50 1.79
N LYS A 179 -12.81 -9.13 0.86
CA LYS A 179 -12.38 -9.95 -0.28
C LYS A 179 -10.90 -10.28 -0.13
N VAL A 180 -10.52 -11.48 -0.51
CA VAL A 180 -9.13 -11.96 -0.51
C VAL A 180 -8.74 -12.41 -1.90
#